data_b95f264aaa54ddddd9bd01cd83b9f428
#
_entry.id   b95f264aaa54ddddd9bd01cd83b9f428
#
_cell.length_a   1.000
_cell.length_b   1.000
_cell.length_c   1.000
_cell.angle_alpha   90.00
_cell.angle_beta   90.00
_cell.angle_gamma   90.00
#
_symmetry.space_group_name_H-M   'P 1'
#
loop_
_entity.id
_entity.type
_entity.pdbx_description
1 polymer ?
#
loop_
_entity_poly.entity_id
_entity_poly.type
_entity_poly.pdbx_seq_one_letter_code
_entity_poly.pdbx_strand_id
1 'polypeptide(L)'
;MDDEPTPHDAAKQPPAAVEQAARAIFERRGYAAATVRSIAAAAGVAPSVLSSYYRSKAQLFAAVMDLPFDPASAIPRLVAPGLDGMGERLVRLALRAAEDDRVRADFGAAASGAPAAMPEAVRSVWEFVSTEIIDQALASVGVRDARMRGALISAYLGGVLVTRYTVGVEPL
;
A
#
# COMPACT_ATOMS: atom_id res chain seq x y z
N MET A 1 36.65 -7.00 26.13
CA MET A 1 36.45 -5.54 25.94
C MET A 1 35.18 -5.43 25.16
N ASP A 2 34.07 -5.48 25.93
CA ASP A 2 32.72 -5.65 25.48
C ASP A 2 32.23 -4.33 24.86
N ASP A 3 31.96 -4.36 23.58
CA ASP A 3 31.39 -3.23 22.83
C ASP A 3 29.87 -3.25 23.10
N GLU A 4 29.50 -2.57 24.17
CA GLU A 4 28.13 -2.37 24.57
C GLU A 4 27.49 -1.38 23.57
N PRO A 5 26.41 -1.74 22.84
CA PRO A 5 25.79 -0.85 21.89
C PRO A 5 25.23 0.38 22.62
N THR A 6 25.70 1.54 22.22
CA THR A 6 25.28 2.84 22.77
C THR A 6 23.77 3.03 22.62
N PRO A 7 23.09 3.66 23.62
CA PRO A 7 21.62 3.82 23.65
C PRO A 7 21.04 4.73 22.55
N HIS A 8 21.83 5.14 21.56
CA HIS A 8 21.43 6.09 20.53
C HIS A 8 20.92 5.43 19.24
N ASP A 9 21.09 4.10 19.07
CA ASP A 9 20.69 3.34 17.88
C ASP A 9 19.42 2.48 18.07
N ALA A 10 18.73 2.62 19.18
CA ALA A 10 17.35 2.15 19.27
C ALA A 10 16.49 3.13 18.44
N ALA A 11 16.43 2.90 17.11
CA ALA A 11 15.42 3.51 16.27
C ALA A 11 14.11 3.41 17.03
N LYS A 12 13.52 4.56 17.42
CA LYS A 12 12.28 4.63 18.20
C LYS A 12 11.24 3.77 17.47
N GLN A 13 11.03 2.55 17.93
CA GLN A 13 9.96 1.73 17.39
C GLN A 13 8.63 2.38 17.77
N PRO A 14 7.68 2.48 16.82
CA PRO A 14 6.38 3.03 17.12
C PRO A 14 5.68 2.17 18.18
N PRO A 15 4.90 2.76 19.09
CA PRO A 15 4.14 1.99 20.06
C PRO A 15 3.22 0.98 19.36
N ALA A 16 3.22 -0.28 19.78
CA ALA A 16 2.38 -1.33 19.20
C ALA A 16 0.89 -0.94 19.16
N ALA A 17 0.42 -0.17 20.14
CA ALA A 17 -0.93 0.38 20.17
C ALA A 17 -1.24 1.29 18.97
N VAL A 18 -0.26 2.04 18.47
CA VAL A 18 -0.42 2.90 17.28
C VAL A 18 -0.60 2.04 16.03
N GLU A 19 0.24 1.02 15.87
CA GLU A 19 0.16 0.12 14.71
C GLU A 19 -1.14 -0.69 14.70
N GLN A 20 -1.55 -1.22 15.85
CA GLN A 20 -2.82 -1.93 15.99
C GLN A 20 -4.03 -1.02 15.67
N ALA A 21 -4.05 0.19 16.20
CA ALA A 21 -5.12 1.15 15.94
C ALA A 21 -5.16 1.56 14.45
N ALA A 22 -3.99 1.77 13.84
CA ALA A 22 -3.87 2.10 12.43
C ALA A 22 -4.39 0.96 11.55
N ARG A 23 -3.93 -0.27 11.78
CA ARG A 23 -4.40 -1.46 11.06
C ARG A 23 -5.92 -1.60 11.16
N ALA A 24 -6.48 -1.57 12.38
CA ALA A 24 -7.92 -1.69 12.58
C ALA A 24 -8.74 -0.58 11.91
N ILE A 25 -8.24 0.65 11.81
CA ILE A 25 -8.92 1.74 11.11
C ILE A 25 -8.83 1.54 9.59
N PHE A 26 -7.67 1.18 9.05
CA PHE A 26 -7.52 0.92 7.63
C PHE A 26 -8.38 -0.26 7.17
N GLU A 27 -8.43 -1.34 7.93
CA GLU A 27 -9.28 -2.50 7.63
C GLU A 27 -10.78 -2.20 7.70
N ARG A 28 -11.23 -1.34 8.61
CA ARG A 28 -12.66 -1.04 8.76
C ARG A 28 -13.17 0.09 7.87
N ARG A 29 -12.34 1.07 7.54
CA ARG A 29 -12.75 2.30 6.84
C ARG A 29 -12.14 2.46 5.46
N GLY A 30 -11.19 1.61 5.11
CA GLY A 30 -10.38 1.78 3.92
C GLY A 30 -9.28 2.85 4.08
N TYR A 31 -8.36 2.86 3.13
CA TYR A 31 -7.27 3.84 3.11
C TYR A 31 -7.78 5.27 2.95
N ALA A 32 -8.71 5.50 2.02
CA ALA A 32 -9.18 6.86 1.69
C ALA A 32 -9.83 7.57 2.87
N ALA A 33 -10.70 6.89 3.64
CA ALA A 33 -11.43 7.47 4.75
C ALA A 33 -10.63 7.54 6.07
N ALA A 34 -9.52 6.82 6.18
CA ALA A 34 -8.63 6.89 7.33
C ALA A 34 -7.85 8.20 7.37
N THR A 35 -7.71 8.80 8.55
CA THR A 35 -6.91 10.01 8.76
C THR A 35 -5.93 9.81 9.91
N VAL A 36 -4.78 10.51 9.86
CA VAL A 36 -3.78 10.50 10.96
C VAL A 36 -4.45 10.87 12.30
N ARG A 37 -5.37 11.85 12.27
CA ARG A 37 -6.10 12.27 13.49
C ARG A 37 -7.01 11.17 14.04
N SER A 38 -7.74 10.45 13.18
CA SER A 38 -8.61 9.35 13.63
C SER A 38 -7.81 8.17 14.19
N ILE A 39 -6.64 7.90 13.60
CA ILE A 39 -5.73 6.85 14.08
C ILE A 39 -5.12 7.24 15.44
N ALA A 40 -4.64 8.47 15.58
CA ALA A 40 -4.10 8.98 16.83
C ALA A 40 -5.13 8.92 17.96
N ALA A 41 -6.37 9.35 17.69
CA ALA A 41 -7.46 9.28 18.65
C ALA A 41 -7.76 7.84 19.06
N ALA A 42 -7.78 6.88 18.12
CA ALA A 42 -8.02 5.47 18.42
C ALA A 42 -6.87 4.83 19.21
N ALA A 43 -5.64 5.29 19.00
CA ALA A 43 -4.45 4.85 19.75
C ALA A 43 -4.30 5.55 21.12
N GLY A 44 -5.14 6.55 21.44
CA GLY A 44 -5.02 7.33 22.67
C GLY A 44 -3.78 8.22 22.74
N VAL A 45 -3.25 8.66 21.59
CA VAL A 45 -2.05 9.50 21.51
C VAL A 45 -2.30 10.81 20.76
N ALA A 46 -1.40 11.79 20.94
CA ALA A 46 -1.46 13.00 20.13
C ALA A 46 -1.03 12.72 18.68
N PRO A 47 -1.62 13.41 17.66
CA PRO A 47 -1.22 13.25 16.26
C PRO A 47 0.28 13.47 16.00
N SER A 48 0.94 14.33 16.77
CA SER A 48 2.38 14.58 16.72
C SER A 48 3.21 13.33 17.01
N VAL A 49 2.69 12.41 17.83
CA VAL A 49 3.35 11.12 18.11
C VAL A 49 3.44 10.30 16.84
N LEU A 50 2.36 10.21 16.04
CA LEU A 50 2.40 9.49 14.76
C LEU A 50 3.41 10.13 13.81
N SER A 51 3.39 11.47 13.72
CA SER A 51 4.30 12.22 12.83
C SER A 51 5.77 12.11 13.22
N SER A 52 6.10 11.71 14.44
CA SER A 52 7.49 11.46 14.86
C SER A 52 8.02 10.12 14.36
N TYR A 53 7.15 9.17 14.02
CA TYR A 53 7.50 7.84 13.51
C TYR A 53 7.28 7.71 12.00
N TYR A 54 6.21 8.31 11.50
CA TYR A 54 5.79 8.19 10.11
C TYR A 54 5.66 9.55 9.44
N ARG A 55 6.39 9.76 8.35
CA ARG A 55 6.39 11.04 7.61
C ARG A 55 5.07 11.32 6.88
N SER A 56 4.29 10.27 6.60
CA SER A 56 3.01 10.39 5.89
C SER A 56 2.05 9.26 6.26
N LYS A 57 0.76 9.45 5.95
CA LYS A 57 -0.26 8.39 6.05
C LYS A 57 0.10 7.20 5.16
N ALA A 58 0.69 7.46 4.00
CA ALA A 58 1.13 6.43 3.06
C ALA A 58 2.22 5.53 3.67
N GLN A 59 3.21 6.13 4.35
CA GLN A 59 4.26 5.38 5.03
C GLN A 59 3.71 4.55 6.21
N LEU A 60 2.83 5.14 7.03
CA LEU A 60 2.14 4.42 8.10
C LEU A 60 1.35 3.22 7.55
N PHE A 61 0.60 3.43 6.47
CA PHE A 61 -0.18 2.38 5.83
C PHE A 61 0.72 1.23 5.36
N ALA A 62 1.77 1.56 4.60
CA ALA A 62 2.70 0.55 4.08
C ALA A 62 3.33 -0.28 5.21
N ALA A 63 3.73 0.38 6.31
CA ALA A 63 4.31 -0.28 7.47
C ALA A 63 3.33 -1.24 8.17
N VAL A 64 2.11 -0.76 8.48
CA VAL A 64 1.13 -1.59 9.23
C VAL A 64 0.47 -2.67 8.37
N MET A 65 0.43 -2.51 7.05
CA MET A 65 -0.08 -3.51 6.12
C MET A 65 1.02 -4.45 5.60
N ASP A 66 2.25 -4.29 6.10
CA ASP A 66 3.42 -5.09 5.73
C ASP A 66 3.66 -5.10 4.20
N LEU A 67 3.49 -3.93 3.53
CA LEU A 67 3.68 -3.87 2.09
C LEU A 67 5.17 -4.05 1.74
N PRO A 68 5.50 -4.81 0.67
CA PRO A 68 6.89 -5.12 0.30
C PRO A 68 7.62 -3.94 -0.39
N PHE A 69 7.14 -2.72 -0.21
CA PHE A 69 7.74 -1.51 -0.78
C PHE A 69 7.45 -0.26 0.06
N ASP A 70 8.37 0.71 -0.01
CA ASP A 70 8.17 2.04 0.56
C ASP A 70 7.57 2.98 -0.50
N PRO A 71 6.41 3.61 -0.24
CA PRO A 71 5.76 4.54 -1.17
C PRO A 71 6.65 5.70 -1.60
N ALA A 72 7.47 6.22 -0.68
CA ALA A 72 8.36 7.34 -0.97
C ALA A 72 9.42 7.01 -2.02
N SER A 73 9.82 5.74 -2.11
CA SER A 73 10.79 5.27 -3.10
C SER A 73 10.13 4.66 -4.35
N ALA A 74 8.90 4.19 -4.25
CA ALA A 74 8.19 3.53 -5.35
C ALA A 74 7.92 4.49 -6.51
N ILE A 75 7.36 5.69 -6.21
CA ILE A 75 7.02 6.69 -7.23
C ILE A 75 8.26 7.15 -8.02
N PRO A 76 9.37 7.59 -7.39
CA PRO A 76 10.58 7.92 -8.14
C PRO A 76 11.09 6.79 -9.03
N ARG A 77 11.07 5.55 -8.58
CA ARG A 77 11.49 4.39 -9.38
C ARG A 77 10.58 4.15 -10.59
N LEU A 78 9.29 4.43 -10.46
CA LEU A 78 8.34 4.31 -11.57
C LEU A 78 8.56 5.39 -12.63
N VAL A 79 8.83 6.64 -12.22
CA VAL A 79 8.81 7.81 -13.11
C VAL A 79 10.18 8.24 -13.61
N ALA A 80 11.26 8.05 -12.84
CA ALA A 80 12.60 8.53 -13.19
C ALA A 80 13.11 8.08 -14.57
N PRO A 81 12.84 6.83 -15.03
CA PRO A 81 13.24 6.41 -16.38
C PRO A 81 12.38 6.99 -17.52
N GLY A 82 11.39 7.84 -17.20
CA GLY A 82 10.45 8.39 -18.18
C GLY A 82 9.20 7.54 -18.39
N LEU A 83 8.33 8.01 -19.32
CA LEU A 83 7.05 7.34 -19.61
C LEU A 83 7.23 5.99 -20.33
N ASP A 84 8.31 5.88 -21.13
CA ASP A 84 8.60 4.63 -21.84
C ASP A 84 8.83 3.49 -20.85
N GLY A 85 8.08 2.41 -21.04
CA GLY A 85 8.14 1.25 -20.14
C GLY A 85 7.55 1.47 -18.74
N MET A 86 6.90 2.60 -18.45
CA MET A 86 6.28 2.84 -17.14
C MET A 86 5.18 1.82 -16.82
N GLY A 87 4.40 1.42 -17.82
CA GLY A 87 3.38 0.38 -17.68
C GLY A 87 3.98 -0.96 -17.25
N GLU A 88 5.10 -1.36 -17.86
CA GLU A 88 5.82 -2.58 -17.48
C GLU A 88 6.34 -2.52 -16.04
N ARG A 89 6.90 -1.37 -15.63
CA ARG A 89 7.36 -1.16 -14.24
C ARG A 89 6.21 -1.24 -13.24
N LEU A 90 5.04 -0.69 -13.59
CA LEU A 90 3.83 -0.80 -12.76
C LEU A 90 3.35 -2.24 -12.63
N VAL A 91 3.25 -2.98 -13.74
CA VAL A 91 2.87 -4.41 -13.72
C VAL A 91 3.85 -5.21 -12.87
N ARG A 92 5.15 -5.02 -13.04
CA ARG A 92 6.18 -5.69 -12.23
C ARG A 92 6.05 -5.37 -10.74
N LEU A 93 5.76 -4.11 -10.39
CA LEU A 93 5.54 -3.71 -9.00
C LEU A 93 4.31 -4.43 -8.43
N ALA A 94 3.20 -4.44 -9.17
CA ALA A 94 1.95 -5.09 -8.76
C ALA A 94 2.12 -6.60 -8.59
N LEU A 95 2.79 -7.27 -9.54
CA LEU A 95 3.06 -8.70 -9.47
C LEU A 95 3.95 -9.06 -8.28
N ARG A 96 5.03 -8.29 -8.04
CA ARG A 96 5.89 -8.51 -6.86
C ARG A 96 5.14 -8.33 -5.54
N ALA A 97 4.24 -7.34 -5.46
CA ALA A 97 3.40 -7.15 -4.29
C ALA A 97 2.41 -8.32 -4.10
N ALA A 98 1.92 -8.89 -5.19
CA ALA A 98 0.99 -10.02 -5.16
C ALA A 98 1.68 -11.40 -4.97
N GLU A 99 3.01 -11.48 -5.14
CA GLU A 99 3.81 -12.67 -4.83
C GLU A 99 4.03 -12.87 -3.33
N ASP A 100 3.77 -11.85 -2.51
CA ASP A 100 3.73 -12.01 -1.06
C ASP A 100 2.63 -13.02 -0.68
N ASP A 101 2.99 -14.03 0.13
CA ASP A 101 2.09 -15.13 0.47
C ASP A 101 0.80 -14.68 1.17
N ARG A 102 0.86 -13.57 1.92
CA ARG A 102 -0.31 -12.98 2.60
C ARG A 102 -1.25 -12.35 1.58
N VAL A 103 -0.71 -11.53 0.68
CA VAL A 103 -1.49 -10.89 -0.40
C VAL A 103 -2.11 -11.96 -1.30
N ARG A 104 -1.37 -13.02 -1.61
CA ARG A 104 -1.86 -14.16 -2.42
C ARG A 104 -2.97 -14.90 -1.71
N ALA A 105 -2.85 -15.17 -0.40
CA ALA A 105 -3.88 -15.81 0.40
C ALA A 105 -5.17 -14.99 0.44
N ASP A 106 -5.07 -13.67 0.57
CA ASP A 106 -6.21 -12.75 0.58
C ASP A 106 -6.91 -12.69 -0.78
N PHE A 107 -6.16 -12.68 -1.89
CA PHE A 107 -6.75 -12.79 -3.25
C PHE A 107 -7.40 -14.14 -3.46
N GLY A 108 -6.78 -15.24 -3.03
CA GLY A 108 -7.33 -16.59 -3.12
C GLY A 108 -8.59 -16.77 -2.29
N ALA A 109 -8.66 -16.21 -1.09
CA ALA A 109 -9.85 -16.21 -0.25
C ALA A 109 -10.98 -15.38 -0.85
N ALA A 110 -10.69 -14.24 -1.46
CA ALA A 110 -11.65 -13.42 -2.19
C ALA A 110 -12.26 -14.16 -3.40
N ALA A 111 -11.50 -15.09 -4.00
CA ALA A 111 -11.91 -15.87 -5.15
C ALA A 111 -12.78 -17.09 -4.82
N SER A 112 -12.56 -17.71 -3.66
CA SER A 112 -13.25 -18.94 -3.24
C SER A 112 -14.56 -18.68 -2.49
N GLY A 113 -14.87 -17.45 -2.12
CA GLY A 113 -16.11 -17.05 -1.48
C GLY A 113 -17.12 -16.48 -2.48
N ALA A 114 -18.42 -16.58 -2.16
CA ALA A 114 -19.52 -16.00 -2.93
C ALA A 114 -19.24 -14.54 -3.35
N PRO A 115 -19.86 -14.00 -4.42
CA PRO A 115 -19.53 -12.72 -5.05
C PRO A 115 -19.76 -11.47 -4.18
N ALA A 116 -19.81 -11.61 -2.87
CA ALA A 116 -20.04 -10.56 -1.93
C ALA A 116 -18.73 -10.18 -1.23
N ALA A 117 -18.14 -9.10 -1.70
CA ALA A 117 -17.14 -8.29 -1.04
C ALA A 117 -15.69 -8.84 -1.02
N MET A 118 -14.86 -8.21 -1.84
CA MET A 118 -13.41 -8.17 -1.63
C MET A 118 -13.14 -7.88 -0.15
N PRO A 119 -12.28 -8.68 0.54
CA PRO A 119 -11.93 -8.40 1.93
C PRO A 119 -11.51 -6.95 2.13
N GLU A 120 -11.95 -6.34 3.22
CA GLU A 120 -11.70 -4.91 3.49
C GLU A 120 -10.20 -4.56 3.42
N ALA A 121 -9.34 -5.46 3.86
CA ALA A 121 -7.88 -5.29 3.77
C ALA A 121 -7.41 -5.18 2.32
N VAL A 122 -7.86 -6.07 1.43
CA VAL A 122 -7.51 -6.06 0.00
C VAL A 122 -8.02 -4.79 -0.66
N ARG A 123 -9.26 -4.38 -0.35
CA ARG A 123 -9.84 -3.13 -0.85
C ARG A 123 -9.01 -1.92 -0.41
N SER A 124 -8.59 -1.89 0.85
CA SER A 124 -7.78 -0.81 1.41
C SER A 124 -6.41 -0.71 0.73
N VAL A 125 -5.75 -1.84 0.50
CA VAL A 125 -4.49 -1.90 -0.27
C VAL A 125 -4.70 -1.43 -1.71
N TRP A 126 -5.80 -1.83 -2.34
CA TRP A 126 -6.12 -1.41 -3.69
C TRP A 126 -6.38 0.11 -3.80
N GLU A 127 -7.14 0.68 -2.88
CA GLU A 127 -7.34 2.12 -2.77
C GLU A 127 -6.01 2.86 -2.63
N PHE A 128 -5.13 2.34 -1.75
CA PHE A 128 -3.80 2.90 -1.53
C PHE A 128 -2.95 2.88 -2.80
N VAL A 129 -2.83 1.73 -3.48
CA VAL A 129 -2.04 1.61 -4.72
C VAL A 129 -2.58 2.54 -5.79
N SER A 130 -3.90 2.62 -5.94
CA SER A 130 -4.53 3.48 -6.95
C SER A 130 -4.27 4.95 -6.69
N THR A 131 -4.45 5.43 -5.45
CA THR A 131 -4.38 6.85 -5.12
C THR A 131 -2.97 7.35 -4.82
N GLU A 132 -2.19 6.59 -4.07
CA GLU A 132 -0.87 7.03 -3.61
C GLU A 132 0.27 6.64 -4.56
N ILE A 133 0.09 5.62 -5.38
CA ILE A 133 1.14 5.18 -6.29
C ILE A 133 0.80 5.59 -7.73
N ILE A 134 -0.33 5.11 -8.26
CA ILE A 134 -0.66 5.29 -9.68
C ILE A 134 -1.02 6.75 -9.96
N ASP A 135 -1.97 7.35 -9.24
CA ASP A 135 -2.41 8.71 -9.48
C ASP A 135 -1.27 9.73 -9.26
N GLN A 136 -0.47 9.54 -8.20
CA GLN A 136 0.67 10.42 -7.94
C GLN A 136 1.79 10.26 -8.97
N ALA A 137 2.07 9.02 -9.43
CA ALA A 137 3.05 8.79 -10.49
C ALA A 137 2.62 9.50 -11.79
N LEU A 138 1.36 9.35 -12.22
CA LEU A 138 0.82 10.01 -13.41
C LEU A 138 0.80 11.55 -13.28
N ALA A 139 0.43 12.05 -12.10
CA ALA A 139 0.43 13.49 -11.83
C ALA A 139 1.85 14.08 -11.88
N SER A 140 2.85 13.37 -11.33
CA SER A 140 4.25 13.84 -11.29
C SER A 140 4.89 13.98 -12.68
N VAL A 141 4.42 13.22 -13.66
CA VAL A 141 4.87 13.29 -15.06
C VAL A 141 3.95 14.14 -15.94
N GLY A 142 2.99 14.87 -15.37
CA GLY A 142 2.14 15.83 -16.07
C GLY A 142 1.14 15.20 -17.03
N VAL A 143 0.73 13.95 -16.81
CA VAL A 143 -0.28 13.29 -17.66
C VAL A 143 -1.62 13.98 -17.50
N ARG A 144 -2.21 14.42 -18.63
CA ARG A 144 -3.57 14.94 -18.64
C ARG A 144 -4.57 13.84 -18.26
N ASP A 145 -5.62 14.21 -17.53
CA ASP A 145 -6.65 13.27 -17.04
C ASP A 145 -6.07 12.15 -16.17
N ALA A 146 -5.03 12.46 -15.38
CA ALA A 146 -4.29 11.50 -14.56
C ALA A 146 -5.21 10.58 -13.75
N ARG A 147 -6.26 11.15 -13.13
CA ARG A 147 -7.21 10.38 -12.32
C ARG A 147 -8.01 9.35 -13.13
N MET A 148 -8.50 9.73 -14.32
CA MET A 148 -9.23 8.80 -15.19
C MET A 148 -8.30 7.70 -15.71
N ARG A 149 -7.10 8.08 -16.16
CA ARG A 149 -6.09 7.13 -16.61
C ARG A 149 -5.62 6.21 -15.48
N GLY A 150 -5.46 6.75 -14.27
CA GLY A 150 -5.16 5.97 -13.07
C GLY A 150 -6.22 4.93 -12.78
N ALA A 151 -7.50 5.29 -12.86
CA ALA A 151 -8.61 4.35 -12.69
C ALA A 151 -8.59 3.23 -13.73
N LEU A 152 -8.30 3.53 -15.01
CA LEU A 152 -8.18 2.52 -16.06
C LEU A 152 -6.98 1.59 -15.84
N ILE A 153 -5.83 2.14 -15.45
CA ILE A 153 -4.64 1.35 -15.11
C ILE A 153 -4.94 0.43 -13.93
N SER A 154 -5.58 0.96 -12.87
CA SER A 154 -5.97 0.18 -11.70
C SER A 154 -6.92 -0.96 -12.09
N ALA A 155 -7.94 -0.68 -12.92
CA ALA A 155 -8.86 -1.72 -13.39
C ALA A 155 -8.14 -2.79 -14.20
N TYR A 156 -7.19 -2.41 -15.07
CA TYR A 156 -6.40 -3.36 -15.85
C TYR A 156 -5.51 -4.24 -14.96
N LEU A 157 -4.77 -3.63 -14.02
CA LEU A 157 -3.94 -4.37 -13.07
C LEU A 157 -4.78 -5.33 -12.21
N GLY A 158 -5.95 -4.88 -11.73
CA GLY A 158 -6.88 -5.72 -11.00
C GLY A 158 -7.33 -6.93 -11.83
N GLY A 159 -7.66 -6.70 -13.10
CA GLY A 159 -8.00 -7.77 -14.04
C GLY A 159 -6.86 -8.78 -14.20
N VAL A 160 -5.63 -8.32 -14.37
CA VAL A 160 -4.43 -9.18 -14.47
C VAL A 160 -4.26 -10.03 -13.22
N LEU A 161 -4.32 -9.41 -12.03
CA LEU A 161 -4.15 -10.12 -10.76
C LEU A 161 -5.26 -11.16 -10.53
N VAL A 162 -6.52 -10.80 -10.79
CA VAL A 162 -7.66 -11.75 -10.70
C VAL A 162 -7.47 -12.90 -11.68
N THR A 163 -7.13 -12.63 -12.93
CA THR A 163 -6.95 -13.66 -13.95
C THR A 163 -5.82 -14.61 -13.59
N ARG A 164 -4.70 -14.10 -13.10
CA ARG A 164 -3.54 -14.90 -12.71
C ARG A 164 -3.77 -15.72 -11.44
N TYR A 165 -4.25 -15.08 -10.36
CA TYR A 165 -4.29 -15.71 -9.03
C TYR A 165 -5.65 -16.33 -8.68
N THR A 166 -6.72 -15.94 -9.37
CA THR A 166 -8.08 -16.45 -9.13
C THR A 166 -8.51 -17.42 -10.20
N VAL A 167 -8.30 -17.08 -11.48
CA VAL A 167 -8.71 -17.94 -12.61
C VAL A 167 -7.64 -18.96 -12.96
N GLY A 168 -6.38 -18.70 -12.57
CA GLY A 168 -5.25 -19.62 -12.79
C GLY A 168 -4.81 -19.69 -14.26
N VAL A 169 -4.95 -18.60 -15.01
CA VAL A 169 -4.48 -18.54 -16.40
C VAL A 169 -2.97 -18.30 -16.41
N GLU A 170 -2.21 -19.27 -16.90
CA GLU A 170 -0.78 -19.13 -17.20
C GLU A 170 -0.56 -19.03 -18.72
N PRO A 171 0.44 -18.27 -19.21
CA PRO A 171 1.34 -17.33 -18.49
C PRO A 171 0.89 -15.89 -18.72
N LEU A 172 0.73 -15.14 -17.63
CA LEU A 172 0.71 -13.68 -17.64
C LEU A 172 1.87 -13.18 -16.82
#